data_2231e9523eff44dc8af843c25a3ddb59
#
_entry.id   2231e9523eff44dc8af843c25a3ddb59
#
_cell.length_a   1.000
_cell.length_b   1.000
_cell.length_c   1.000
_cell.angle_alpha   90.00
_cell.angle_beta   90.00
_cell.angle_gamma   90.00
#
_symmetry.space_group_name_H-M   'P 1'
#
loop_
_entity.id
_entity.type
_entity.pdbx_description
1 polymer ?
#
loop_
_entity_poly.entity_id
_entity_poly.type
_entity_poly.pdbx_seq_one_letter_code
_entity_poly.pdbx_strand_id
1 'polypeptide(L)'
;YFPLLGPEGPVLPRDEIRPLLKELLEDPKCELVGQNLKYDYKVLSRWGVEMASIHFDTMIAAWLIDTAANGYGMDGLARRYLGYETVHYTDLFEGKGAGDKPFSEVPLESAGHYAAEDADITWRLYELFAPEIENRGYQNLFYQVEMPLVALLGRMELRGISLQVDELESYSEELGSELQDLEKEIYELCGREFNIGSTKQLQEVLFQERKLQPVKKTKTGYSTDNAVLQQLAREDPVPERI
;
A
#
# COMPACT_ATOMS: atom_id res chain seq x y z
N TYR A 1 9.64 9.25 22.66
CA TYR A 1 8.39 8.50 22.66
C TYR A 1 7.41 9.08 23.69
N PHE A 2 6.17 9.36 23.24
CA PHE A 2 5.09 9.88 24.10
C PHE A 2 3.95 8.86 24.11
N PRO A 3 3.91 7.91 25.04
CA PRO A 3 2.86 6.91 25.11
C PRO A 3 1.53 7.55 25.55
N LEU A 4 0.58 7.63 24.63
CA LEU A 4 -0.78 8.12 24.92
C LEU A 4 -1.71 7.00 25.38
N LEU A 5 -1.46 5.79 24.92
CA LEU A 5 -2.23 4.58 25.21
C LEU A 5 -1.27 3.40 25.37
N GLY A 6 -1.57 2.51 26.30
CA GLY A 6 -0.82 1.28 26.55
C GLY A 6 -1.77 0.13 26.90
N PRO A 7 -1.26 -1.09 27.18
CA PRO A 7 -2.08 -2.28 27.45
C PRO A 7 -3.06 -2.10 28.61
N GLU A 8 -2.74 -1.28 29.60
CA GLU A 8 -3.58 -1.00 30.76
C GLU A 8 -4.50 0.23 30.58
N GLY A 9 -4.50 0.84 29.37
CA GLY A 9 -5.30 2.02 29.06
C GLY A 9 -4.47 3.29 28.86
N PRO A 10 -5.07 4.49 29.09
CA PRO A 10 -4.39 5.77 28.91
C PRO A 10 -3.15 5.93 29.80
N VAL A 11 -2.04 6.40 29.20
CA VAL A 11 -0.75 6.62 29.91
C VAL A 11 -0.51 8.11 30.12
N LEU A 12 -0.37 8.85 29.01
CA LEU A 12 -0.20 10.31 29.07
C LEU A 12 -1.50 11.01 28.65
N PRO A 13 -1.90 12.08 29.36
CA PRO A 13 -3.10 12.85 29.02
C PRO A 13 -2.93 13.53 27.66
N ARG A 14 -3.80 13.20 26.72
CA ARG A 14 -3.77 13.77 25.36
C ARG A 14 -3.84 15.29 25.34
N ASP A 15 -4.63 15.88 26.23
CA ASP A 15 -4.84 17.33 26.29
C ASP A 15 -3.65 18.08 26.86
N GLU A 16 -2.77 17.42 27.63
CA GLU A 16 -1.51 17.98 28.12
C GLU A 16 -0.38 17.83 27.09
N ILE A 17 -0.33 16.71 26.37
CA ILE A 17 0.72 16.44 25.37
C ILE A 17 0.51 17.22 24.07
N ARG A 18 -0.73 17.37 23.64
CA ARG A 18 -1.02 18.06 22.38
C ARG A 18 -0.49 19.49 22.31
N PRO A 19 -0.65 20.37 23.33
CA PRO A 19 -0.04 21.71 23.31
C PRO A 19 1.46 21.71 23.19
N LEU A 20 2.16 20.78 23.85
CA LEU A 20 3.61 20.66 23.79
C LEU A 20 4.08 20.24 22.39
N LEU A 21 3.37 19.29 21.76
CA LEU A 21 3.64 18.89 20.38
C LEU A 21 3.37 20.02 19.39
N LYS A 22 2.32 20.81 19.62
CA LYS A 22 2.03 21.99 18.80
C LYS A 22 3.15 23.02 18.89
N GLU A 23 3.59 23.35 20.09
CA GLU A 23 4.69 24.29 20.30
C GLU A 23 5.97 23.86 19.56
N LEU A 24 6.26 22.55 19.53
CA LEU A 24 7.44 22.01 18.87
C LEU A 24 7.25 21.90 17.35
N LEU A 25 6.16 21.25 16.89
CA LEU A 25 6.00 20.85 15.48
C LEU A 25 5.45 21.98 14.60
N GLU A 26 4.77 22.97 15.18
CA GLU A 26 4.27 24.16 14.49
C GLU A 26 5.29 25.31 14.46
N ASP A 27 6.45 25.18 15.10
CA ASP A 27 7.55 26.13 14.96
C ASP A 27 8.25 25.93 13.61
N PRO A 28 8.22 26.91 12.68
CA PRO A 28 8.89 26.80 11.39
C PRO A 28 10.41 26.68 11.47
N LYS A 29 11.01 26.91 12.63
CA LYS A 29 12.44 26.73 12.89
C LYS A 29 12.79 25.29 13.26
N CYS A 30 11.79 24.49 13.62
CA CYS A 30 11.96 23.08 13.94
C CYS A 30 11.93 22.27 12.64
N GLU A 31 13.09 21.96 12.10
CA GLU A 31 13.24 21.14 10.90
C GLU A 31 12.98 19.66 11.22
N LEU A 32 11.94 19.09 10.62
CA LEU A 32 11.51 17.73 10.89
C LEU A 32 12.15 16.74 9.91
N VAL A 33 12.83 15.74 10.47
CA VAL A 33 13.38 14.59 9.75
C VAL A 33 12.58 13.36 10.12
N GLY A 34 12.19 12.55 9.13
CA GLY A 34 11.42 11.34 9.39
C GLY A 34 11.46 10.33 8.23
N GLN A 35 10.75 9.25 8.43
CA GLN A 35 10.58 8.17 7.46
C GLN A 35 9.09 8.09 7.09
N ASN A 36 8.72 8.36 5.83
CA ASN A 36 7.32 8.39 5.38
C ASN A 36 6.47 9.44 6.13
N LEU A 37 7.02 10.65 6.26
CA LEU A 37 6.42 11.76 7.02
C LEU A 37 4.99 12.14 6.58
N LYS A 38 4.57 11.78 5.38
CA LYS A 38 3.17 11.95 4.96
C LYS A 38 2.20 11.18 5.86
N TYR A 39 2.60 10.02 6.38
CA TYR A 39 1.79 9.26 7.32
C TYR A 39 1.63 10.04 8.63
N ASP A 40 2.74 10.49 9.22
CA ASP A 40 2.75 11.27 10.47
C ASP A 40 2.01 12.58 10.30
N TYR A 41 2.21 13.28 9.19
CA TYR A 41 1.46 14.50 8.82
C TYR A 41 -0.05 14.28 8.91
N LYS A 42 -0.56 13.19 8.32
CA LYS A 42 -2.00 12.91 8.36
C LYS A 42 -2.51 12.57 9.76
N VAL A 43 -1.75 11.82 10.55
CA VAL A 43 -2.11 11.44 11.91
C VAL A 43 -2.15 12.68 12.80
N LEU A 44 -1.11 13.50 12.76
CA LEU A 44 -0.99 14.72 13.55
C LEU A 44 -2.03 15.76 13.16
N SER A 45 -2.25 15.98 11.86
CA SER A 45 -3.30 16.91 11.38
C SER A 45 -4.70 16.53 11.86
N ARG A 46 -5.03 15.22 11.89
CA ARG A 46 -6.32 14.75 12.46
C ARG A 46 -6.42 15.01 13.96
N TRP A 47 -5.32 15.12 14.64
CA TRP A 47 -5.27 15.48 16.06
C TRP A 47 -5.19 16.99 16.30
N GLY A 48 -5.16 17.79 15.23
CA GLY A 48 -5.08 19.25 15.28
C GLY A 48 -3.68 19.77 15.57
N VAL A 49 -2.65 19.03 15.16
CA VAL A 49 -1.24 19.43 15.23
C VAL A 49 -0.71 19.53 13.80
N GLU A 50 -0.15 20.68 13.44
CA GLU A 50 0.43 20.91 12.13
C GLU A 50 1.94 20.63 12.15
N MET A 51 2.48 20.18 11.01
CA MET A 51 3.93 20.07 10.81
C MET A 51 4.39 21.24 9.95
N ALA A 52 4.99 22.27 10.57
CA ALA A 52 5.31 23.50 9.89
C ALA A 52 6.50 23.39 8.93
N SER A 53 7.49 22.54 9.24
CA SER A 53 8.71 22.40 8.44
C SER A 53 9.09 20.93 8.27
N ILE A 54 8.60 20.31 7.18
CA ILE A 54 9.06 18.99 6.74
C ILE A 54 10.37 19.19 5.98
N HIS A 55 11.49 18.90 6.66
CA HIS A 55 12.82 19.13 6.10
C HIS A 55 13.33 17.94 5.29
N PHE A 56 13.20 16.72 5.82
CA PHE A 56 13.80 15.56 5.18
C PHE A 56 12.99 14.27 5.44
N ASP A 57 12.60 13.60 4.35
CA ASP A 57 11.99 12.27 4.39
C ASP A 57 12.99 11.23 3.84
N THR A 58 13.44 10.32 4.70
CA THR A 58 14.45 9.32 4.34
C THR A 58 13.95 8.30 3.33
N MET A 59 12.64 8.03 3.27
CA MET A 59 12.04 7.17 2.26
C MET A 59 12.11 7.79 0.86
N ILE A 60 11.80 9.07 0.75
CA ILE A 60 11.86 9.83 -0.51
C ILE A 60 13.31 10.02 -0.96
N ALA A 61 14.21 10.34 -0.02
CA ALA A 61 15.63 10.45 -0.33
C ALA A 61 16.19 9.12 -0.88
N ALA A 62 15.88 7.99 -0.24
CA ALA A 62 16.29 6.67 -0.71
C ALA A 62 15.75 6.35 -2.10
N TRP A 63 14.48 6.74 -2.39
CA TRP A 63 13.89 6.57 -3.70
C TRP A 63 14.62 7.38 -4.78
N LEU A 64 14.96 8.63 -4.52
CA LEU A 64 15.74 9.45 -5.46
C LEU A 64 17.15 8.91 -5.68
N ILE A 65 17.78 8.37 -4.65
CA ILE A 65 19.13 7.80 -4.71
C ILE A 65 19.17 6.51 -5.54
N ASP A 66 18.15 5.66 -5.40
CA ASP A 66 18.07 4.38 -6.11
C ASP A 66 16.60 4.05 -6.47
N THR A 67 16.15 4.56 -7.62
CA THR A 67 14.78 4.36 -8.12
C THR A 67 14.47 2.91 -8.54
N ALA A 68 15.49 2.07 -8.70
CA ALA A 68 15.34 0.67 -9.10
C ALA A 68 15.23 -0.29 -7.91
N ALA A 69 15.33 0.20 -6.68
CA ALA A 69 15.30 -0.62 -5.49
C ALA A 69 13.93 -1.26 -5.24
N ASN A 70 13.93 -2.49 -4.71
CA ASN A 70 12.73 -3.20 -4.30
C ASN A 70 12.28 -2.75 -2.89
N GLY A 71 11.56 -1.62 -2.84
CA GLY A 71 11.00 -1.09 -1.60
C GLY A 71 11.94 -0.14 -0.84
N TYR A 72 11.30 0.76 -0.08
CA TYR A 72 11.93 1.85 0.66
C TYR A 72 11.47 1.88 2.13
N GLY A 73 10.98 0.77 2.64
CA GLY A 73 10.65 0.61 4.06
C GLY A 73 11.90 0.66 4.93
N MET A 74 11.76 1.14 6.17
CA MET A 74 12.86 1.39 7.08
C MET A 74 13.74 0.17 7.33
N ASP A 75 13.16 -1.00 7.59
CA ASP A 75 13.89 -2.26 7.80
C ASP A 75 14.80 -2.61 6.61
N GLY A 76 14.26 -2.46 5.39
CA GLY A 76 15.01 -2.69 4.16
C GLY A 76 16.14 -1.69 3.96
N LEU A 77 15.92 -0.43 4.31
CA LEU A 77 16.93 0.62 4.25
C LEU A 77 18.01 0.43 5.31
N ALA A 78 17.62 0.12 6.55
CA ALA A 78 18.54 -0.18 7.66
C ALA A 78 19.47 -1.33 7.30
N ARG A 79 18.93 -2.43 6.80
CA ARG A 79 19.72 -3.59 6.36
C ARG A 79 20.66 -3.24 5.20
N ARG A 80 20.17 -2.52 4.19
CA ARG A 80 20.92 -2.21 2.97
C ARG A 80 22.03 -1.20 3.20
N TYR A 81 21.76 -0.14 3.94
CA TYR A 81 22.66 1.01 4.06
C TYR A 81 23.43 1.06 5.37
N LEU A 82 22.88 0.50 6.45
CA LEU A 82 23.49 0.50 7.77
C LEU A 82 24.00 -0.89 8.21
N GLY A 83 23.64 -1.97 7.49
CA GLY A 83 23.95 -3.34 7.89
C GLY A 83 23.28 -3.74 9.21
N TYR A 84 22.15 -3.11 9.54
CA TYR A 84 21.45 -3.26 10.81
C TYR A 84 20.10 -3.96 10.60
N GLU A 85 19.81 -4.98 11.44
CA GLU A 85 18.52 -5.65 11.49
C GLU A 85 17.67 -5.00 12.58
N THR A 86 16.55 -4.40 12.18
CA THR A 86 15.59 -3.76 13.08
C THR A 86 14.68 -4.77 13.76
N VAL A 87 14.07 -4.39 14.86
CA VAL A 87 12.97 -5.14 15.47
C VAL A 87 11.74 -5.01 14.57
N HIS A 88 11.18 -6.13 14.09
CA HIS A 88 9.96 -6.08 13.29
C HIS A 88 8.72 -5.85 14.16
N TYR A 89 7.74 -5.13 13.61
CA TYR A 89 6.46 -4.91 14.30
C TYR A 89 5.80 -6.21 14.80
N THR A 90 5.89 -7.27 14.01
CA THR A 90 5.35 -8.59 14.37
C THR A 90 6.05 -9.23 15.57
N ASP A 91 7.31 -8.88 15.83
CA ASP A 91 8.10 -9.46 16.92
C ASP A 91 7.74 -8.84 18.28
N LEU A 92 6.99 -7.72 18.27
CA LEU A 92 6.47 -7.09 19.48
C LEU A 92 5.32 -7.88 20.13
N PHE A 93 4.79 -8.88 19.44
CA PHE A 93 3.63 -9.65 19.89
C PHE A 93 3.93 -11.14 19.85
N GLU A 94 3.38 -11.86 20.83
CA GLU A 94 3.43 -13.33 20.85
C GLU A 94 2.23 -13.95 20.13
N GLY A 95 2.49 -15.02 19.39
CA GLY A 95 1.46 -15.90 18.79
C GLY A 95 1.01 -15.53 17.38
N LYS A 96 0.02 -16.27 16.88
CA LYS A 96 -0.55 -16.06 15.54
C LYS A 96 -1.38 -14.78 15.48
N GLY A 97 -1.30 -14.04 14.35
CA GLY A 97 -2.03 -12.78 14.16
C GLY A 97 -1.34 -11.57 14.79
N ALA A 98 -0.05 -11.67 15.12
CA ALA A 98 0.74 -10.58 15.68
C ALA A 98 0.64 -9.28 14.84
N GLY A 99 0.61 -9.37 13.51
CA GLY A 99 0.52 -8.21 12.61
C GLY A 99 -0.82 -7.46 12.63
N ASP A 100 -1.87 -8.06 13.17
CA ASP A 100 -3.21 -7.45 13.22
C ASP A 100 -3.50 -6.76 14.56
N LYS A 101 -2.60 -6.88 15.54
CA LYS A 101 -2.78 -6.28 16.86
C LYS A 101 -2.41 -4.80 16.87
N PRO A 102 -3.15 -3.94 17.59
CA PRO A 102 -2.83 -2.53 17.68
C PRO A 102 -1.58 -2.30 18.55
N PHE A 103 -0.78 -1.30 18.20
CA PHE A 103 0.45 -0.94 18.94
C PHE A 103 0.20 -0.63 20.43
N SER A 104 -1.01 -0.21 20.78
CA SER A 104 -1.41 0.03 22.17
C SER A 104 -1.40 -1.21 23.07
N GLU A 105 -1.36 -2.43 22.49
CA GLU A 105 -1.23 -3.68 23.24
C GLU A 105 0.22 -4.05 23.53
N VAL A 106 1.19 -3.35 22.96
CA VAL A 106 2.62 -3.58 23.22
C VAL A 106 2.98 -3.07 24.61
N PRO A 107 3.73 -3.86 25.45
CA PRO A 107 4.24 -3.39 26.72
C PRO A 107 5.04 -2.09 26.53
N LEU A 108 4.87 -1.12 27.44
CA LEU A 108 5.43 0.23 27.28
C LEU A 108 6.95 0.23 27.14
N GLU A 109 7.67 -0.67 27.80
CA GLU A 109 9.12 -0.80 27.68
C GLU A 109 9.52 -1.22 26.26
N SER A 110 8.87 -2.25 25.71
CA SER A 110 9.11 -2.74 24.36
C SER A 110 8.69 -1.69 23.31
N ALA A 111 7.56 -1.02 23.51
CA ALA A 111 7.10 0.06 22.66
C ALA A 111 8.05 1.26 22.65
N GLY A 112 8.61 1.62 23.83
CA GLY A 112 9.59 2.68 23.96
C GLY A 112 10.90 2.34 23.25
N HIS A 113 11.36 1.10 23.39
CA HIS A 113 12.57 0.64 22.72
C HIS A 113 12.39 0.64 21.18
N TYR A 114 11.29 0.07 20.68
CA TYR A 114 10.96 0.06 19.27
C TYR A 114 10.89 1.49 18.68
N ALA A 115 10.17 2.40 19.34
CA ALA A 115 10.03 3.76 18.86
C ALA A 115 11.36 4.56 18.92
N ALA A 116 12.24 4.25 19.89
CA ALA A 116 13.57 4.85 19.96
C ALA A 116 14.49 4.31 18.86
N GLU A 117 14.42 3.02 18.56
CA GLU A 117 15.13 2.40 17.43
C GLU A 117 14.71 3.03 16.10
N ASP A 118 13.40 3.18 15.86
CA ASP A 118 12.88 3.82 14.64
C ASP A 118 13.43 5.24 14.46
N ALA A 119 13.51 6.01 15.53
CA ALA A 119 14.05 7.37 15.50
C ALA A 119 15.57 7.38 15.25
N ASP A 120 16.34 6.49 15.88
CA ASP A 120 17.80 6.38 15.72
C ASP A 120 18.15 5.94 14.29
N ILE A 121 17.47 4.92 13.76
CA ILE A 121 17.68 4.45 12.39
C ILE A 121 17.32 5.53 11.37
N THR A 122 16.21 6.23 11.57
CA THR A 122 15.81 7.36 10.71
C THR A 122 16.88 8.44 10.69
N TRP A 123 17.44 8.79 11.86
CA TRP A 123 18.50 9.79 11.95
C TRP A 123 19.79 9.35 11.25
N ARG A 124 20.22 8.12 11.45
CA ARG A 124 21.41 7.55 10.75
C ARG A 124 21.22 7.51 9.24
N LEU A 125 20.02 7.18 8.76
CA LEU A 125 19.70 7.22 7.33
C LEU A 125 19.72 8.66 6.80
N TYR A 126 19.25 9.64 7.57
CA TYR A 126 19.36 11.06 7.23
C TYR A 126 20.82 11.49 7.08
N GLU A 127 21.68 11.19 8.06
CA GLU A 127 23.11 11.54 8.01
C GLU A 127 23.82 10.92 6.78
N LEU A 128 23.35 9.76 6.32
CA LEU A 128 23.89 9.10 5.15
C LEU A 128 23.33 9.68 3.84
N PHE A 129 22.03 9.96 3.79
CA PHE A 129 21.36 10.34 2.55
C PHE A 129 21.44 11.85 2.23
N ALA A 130 21.52 12.72 3.23
CA ALA A 130 21.60 14.15 2.99
C ALA A 130 22.83 14.53 2.15
N PRO A 131 24.06 14.07 2.44
CA PRO A 131 25.21 14.28 1.57
C PRO A 131 25.05 13.67 0.16
N GLU A 132 24.38 12.50 0.04
CA GLU A 132 24.15 11.87 -1.24
C GLU A 132 23.20 12.67 -2.14
N ILE A 133 22.15 13.28 -1.58
CA ILE A 133 21.25 14.21 -2.28
C ILE A 133 22.06 15.41 -2.83
N GLU A 134 22.99 15.94 -2.04
CA GLU A 134 23.87 17.05 -2.46
C GLU A 134 24.84 16.61 -3.55
N ASN A 135 25.57 15.52 -3.34
CA ASN A 135 26.59 15.03 -4.26
C ASN A 135 26.03 14.68 -5.65
N ARG A 136 24.76 14.27 -5.71
CA ARG A 136 24.07 13.93 -6.97
C ARG A 136 23.39 15.15 -7.63
N GLY A 137 23.42 16.31 -7.00
CA GLY A 137 22.79 17.52 -7.50
C GLY A 137 21.27 17.51 -7.43
N TYR A 138 20.69 16.73 -6.50
CA TYR A 138 19.24 16.58 -6.36
C TYR A 138 18.60 17.57 -5.38
N GLN A 139 19.35 18.54 -4.81
CA GLN A 139 18.86 19.48 -3.80
C GLN A 139 17.59 20.22 -4.26
N ASN A 140 17.60 20.75 -5.47
CA ASN A 140 16.44 21.49 -5.99
C ASN A 140 15.21 20.59 -6.13
N LEU A 141 15.38 19.38 -6.66
CA LEU A 141 14.30 18.42 -6.78
C LEU A 141 13.79 18.02 -5.39
N PHE A 142 14.70 17.65 -4.49
CA PHE A 142 14.34 17.16 -3.16
C PHE A 142 13.67 18.25 -2.31
N TYR A 143 14.33 19.40 -2.12
CA TYR A 143 13.83 20.41 -1.18
C TYR A 143 12.78 21.35 -1.77
N GLN A 144 12.76 21.57 -3.09
CA GLN A 144 11.81 22.50 -3.70
C GLN A 144 10.59 21.80 -4.33
N VAL A 145 10.64 20.49 -4.54
CA VAL A 145 9.54 19.73 -5.14
C VAL A 145 9.07 18.64 -4.20
N GLU A 146 9.93 17.67 -3.85
CA GLU A 146 9.51 16.47 -3.12
C GLU A 146 9.06 16.78 -1.67
N MET A 147 9.81 17.56 -0.92
CA MET A 147 9.43 17.90 0.46
C MET A 147 8.12 18.71 0.54
N PRO A 148 7.88 19.75 -0.27
CA PRO A 148 6.58 20.41 -0.34
C PRO A 148 5.43 19.48 -0.76
N LEU A 149 5.68 18.49 -1.63
CA LEU A 149 4.68 17.52 -2.05
C LEU A 149 4.20 16.62 -0.89
N VAL A 150 5.03 16.33 0.10
CA VAL A 150 4.63 15.54 1.27
C VAL A 150 3.39 16.12 1.94
N ALA A 151 3.45 17.42 2.31
CA ALA A 151 2.32 18.10 2.95
C ALA A 151 1.14 18.29 1.98
N LEU A 152 1.40 18.58 0.70
CA LEU A 152 0.35 18.76 -0.31
C LEU A 152 -0.44 17.46 -0.50
N LEU A 153 0.22 16.35 -0.73
CA LEU A 153 -0.40 15.03 -0.88
C LEU A 153 -1.09 14.59 0.41
N GLY A 154 -0.49 14.88 1.57
CA GLY A 154 -1.13 14.64 2.87
C GLY A 154 -2.46 15.36 3.00
N ARG A 155 -2.54 16.64 2.63
CA ARG A 155 -3.81 17.41 2.62
C ARG A 155 -4.82 16.86 1.62
N MET A 156 -4.37 16.48 0.41
CA MET A 156 -5.26 15.88 -0.58
C MET A 156 -5.86 14.57 -0.08
N GLU A 157 -5.04 13.70 0.51
CA GLU A 157 -5.50 12.43 1.08
C GLU A 157 -6.42 12.62 2.30
N LEU A 158 -6.18 13.63 3.14
CA LEU A 158 -7.07 13.99 4.25
C LEU A 158 -8.42 14.51 3.79
N ARG A 159 -8.44 15.26 2.70
CA ARG A 159 -9.67 15.76 2.08
C ARG A 159 -10.49 14.62 1.47
N GLY A 160 -9.80 13.61 0.93
CA GLY A 160 -10.40 12.50 0.21
C GLY A 160 -11.00 12.88 -1.14
N ILE A 161 -11.72 11.94 -1.72
CA ILE A 161 -12.50 12.10 -2.96
C ILE A 161 -13.96 11.72 -2.69
N SER A 162 -14.88 12.35 -3.39
CA SER A 162 -16.29 11.96 -3.37
C SER A 162 -16.53 10.84 -4.38
N LEU A 163 -17.23 9.80 -3.94
CA LEU A 163 -17.72 8.74 -4.81
C LEU A 163 -19.22 8.91 -5.00
N GLN A 164 -19.67 8.73 -6.24
CA GLN A 164 -21.10 8.66 -6.57
C GLN A 164 -21.56 7.21 -6.35
N VAL A 165 -21.87 6.89 -5.08
CA VAL A 165 -22.18 5.51 -4.66
C VAL A 165 -23.39 4.96 -5.41
N ASP A 166 -24.45 5.75 -5.54
CA ASP A 166 -25.69 5.35 -6.21
C ASP A 166 -25.45 4.99 -7.69
N GLU A 167 -24.57 5.74 -8.38
CA GLU A 167 -24.21 5.43 -9.78
C GLU A 167 -23.39 4.13 -9.87
N LEU A 168 -22.46 3.91 -8.91
CA LEU A 168 -21.67 2.67 -8.88
C LEU A 168 -22.54 1.46 -8.54
N GLU A 169 -23.52 1.61 -7.64
CA GLU A 169 -24.48 0.56 -7.31
C GLU A 169 -25.36 0.22 -8.53
N SER A 170 -25.94 1.26 -9.18
CA SER A 170 -26.73 1.06 -10.40
C SER A 170 -25.94 0.38 -11.51
N TYR A 171 -24.67 0.78 -11.72
CA TYR A 171 -23.80 0.16 -12.70
C TYR A 171 -23.43 -1.28 -12.33
N SER A 172 -23.26 -1.56 -11.04
CA SER A 172 -23.03 -2.93 -10.56
C SER A 172 -24.24 -3.84 -10.79
N GLU A 173 -25.47 -3.33 -10.63
CA GLU A 173 -26.70 -4.07 -10.93
C GLU A 173 -26.84 -4.34 -12.43
N GLU A 174 -26.57 -3.34 -13.27
CA GLU A 174 -26.57 -3.47 -14.74
C GLU A 174 -25.60 -4.55 -15.21
N LEU A 175 -24.33 -4.47 -14.77
CA LEU A 175 -23.31 -5.47 -15.07
C LEU A 175 -23.69 -6.86 -14.54
N GLY A 176 -24.28 -6.93 -13.36
CA GLY A 176 -24.76 -8.20 -12.78
C GLY A 176 -25.85 -8.85 -13.64
N SER A 177 -26.77 -8.05 -14.18
CA SER A 177 -27.81 -8.52 -15.11
C SER A 177 -27.23 -9.01 -16.44
N GLU A 178 -26.31 -8.24 -17.02
CA GLU A 178 -25.64 -8.63 -18.27
C GLU A 178 -24.83 -9.93 -18.11
N LEU A 179 -24.11 -10.08 -17.00
CA LEU A 179 -23.38 -11.31 -16.71
C LEU A 179 -24.29 -12.53 -16.60
N GLN A 180 -25.46 -12.38 -15.93
CA GLN A 180 -26.43 -13.47 -15.81
C GLN A 180 -27.00 -13.87 -17.17
N ASP A 181 -27.22 -12.91 -18.05
CA ASP A 181 -27.75 -13.20 -19.38
C ASP A 181 -26.67 -13.86 -20.26
N LEU A 182 -25.42 -13.41 -20.19
CA LEU A 182 -24.29 -14.08 -20.85
C LEU A 182 -24.06 -15.50 -20.32
N GLU A 183 -24.15 -15.73 -18.99
CA GLU A 183 -24.07 -17.09 -18.43
C GLU A 183 -25.15 -18.01 -19.00
N LYS A 184 -26.41 -17.56 -19.09
CA LYS A 184 -27.50 -18.33 -19.68
C LYS A 184 -27.22 -18.67 -21.14
N GLU A 185 -26.80 -17.69 -21.95
CA GLU A 185 -26.44 -17.90 -23.36
C GLU A 185 -25.31 -18.94 -23.47
N ILE A 186 -24.27 -18.87 -22.65
CA ILE A 186 -23.16 -19.82 -22.63
C ILE A 186 -23.68 -21.24 -22.29
N TYR A 187 -24.53 -21.37 -21.27
CA TYR A 187 -25.08 -22.67 -20.87
C TYR A 187 -26.01 -23.26 -21.95
N GLU A 188 -26.82 -22.45 -22.61
CA GLU A 188 -27.64 -22.88 -23.76
C GLU A 188 -26.76 -23.36 -24.90
N LEU A 189 -25.70 -22.60 -25.26
CA LEU A 189 -24.78 -22.99 -26.32
C LEU A 189 -23.99 -24.27 -25.99
N CYS A 190 -23.69 -24.51 -24.70
CA CYS A 190 -22.98 -25.69 -24.25
C CYS A 190 -23.88 -26.88 -23.90
N GLY A 191 -25.20 -26.65 -23.76
CA GLY A 191 -26.19 -27.69 -23.40
C GLY A 191 -26.09 -28.15 -21.94
N ARG A 192 -25.31 -27.49 -21.12
CA ARG A 192 -25.15 -27.76 -19.67
C ARG A 192 -24.59 -26.56 -18.92
N GLU A 193 -24.84 -26.53 -17.62
CA GLU A 193 -24.19 -25.59 -16.69
C GLU A 193 -22.79 -26.08 -16.30
N PHE A 194 -21.87 -25.14 -16.08
CA PHE A 194 -20.53 -25.39 -15.58
C PHE A 194 -19.98 -24.09 -14.94
N ASN A 195 -18.92 -24.19 -14.17
CA ASN A 195 -18.28 -22.99 -13.62
C ASN A 195 -17.39 -22.34 -14.69
N ILE A 196 -17.89 -21.25 -15.32
CA ILE A 196 -17.18 -20.48 -16.36
C ILE A 196 -15.88 -19.90 -15.83
N GLY A 197 -15.81 -19.49 -14.56
CA GLY A 197 -14.59 -19.02 -13.88
C GLY A 197 -13.56 -20.13 -13.58
N SER A 198 -13.92 -21.40 -13.77
CA SER A 198 -13.00 -22.51 -13.60
C SER A 198 -12.24 -22.81 -14.89
N THR A 199 -10.95 -22.40 -14.95
CA THR A 199 -10.08 -22.68 -16.10
C THR A 199 -10.11 -24.15 -16.53
N LYS A 200 -10.21 -25.09 -15.58
CA LYS A 200 -10.26 -26.54 -15.88
C LYS A 200 -11.54 -26.94 -16.60
N GLN A 201 -12.71 -26.49 -16.09
CA GLN A 201 -14.00 -26.80 -16.72
C GLN A 201 -14.13 -26.09 -18.06
N LEU A 202 -13.65 -24.88 -18.17
CA LEU A 202 -13.62 -24.14 -19.42
C LEU A 202 -12.76 -24.83 -20.49
N GLN A 203 -11.58 -25.35 -20.13
CA GLN A 203 -10.75 -26.15 -21.03
C GLN A 203 -11.48 -27.42 -21.52
N GLU A 204 -12.19 -28.09 -20.61
CA GLU A 204 -12.99 -29.28 -20.96
C GLU A 204 -14.06 -28.94 -21.99
N VAL A 205 -14.84 -27.89 -21.75
CA VAL A 205 -15.88 -27.44 -22.69
C VAL A 205 -15.27 -27.07 -24.02
N LEU A 206 -14.26 -26.19 -24.06
CA LEU A 206 -13.74 -25.67 -25.33
C LEU A 206 -12.99 -26.74 -26.15
N PHE A 207 -12.14 -27.54 -25.52
CA PHE A 207 -11.20 -28.42 -26.24
C PHE A 207 -11.64 -29.88 -26.29
N GLN A 208 -12.45 -30.37 -25.33
CA GLN A 208 -12.92 -31.77 -25.35
C GLN A 208 -14.34 -31.90 -25.91
N GLU A 209 -15.27 -31.06 -25.47
CA GLU A 209 -16.66 -31.15 -25.89
C GLU A 209 -16.90 -30.47 -27.25
N ARG A 210 -16.45 -29.22 -27.39
CA ARG A 210 -16.59 -28.45 -28.65
C ARG A 210 -15.47 -28.71 -29.65
N LYS A 211 -14.41 -29.44 -29.26
CA LYS A 211 -13.28 -29.88 -30.10
C LYS A 211 -12.54 -28.76 -30.82
N LEU A 212 -12.52 -27.56 -30.24
CA LEU A 212 -11.76 -26.44 -30.77
C LEU A 212 -10.25 -26.75 -30.75
N GLN A 213 -9.51 -26.24 -31.72
CA GLN A 213 -8.07 -26.47 -31.79
C GLN A 213 -7.34 -25.60 -30.79
N PRO A 214 -6.55 -26.17 -29.87
CA PRO A 214 -5.82 -25.36 -28.88
C PRO A 214 -4.74 -24.52 -29.58
N VAL A 215 -4.78 -23.20 -29.30
CA VAL A 215 -3.85 -22.25 -29.91
C VAL A 215 -2.52 -22.19 -29.13
N LYS A 216 -2.60 -22.32 -27.78
CA LYS A 216 -1.44 -22.15 -26.90
C LYS A 216 -1.46 -23.15 -25.76
N LYS A 217 -0.30 -23.74 -25.44
CA LYS A 217 -0.12 -24.71 -24.36
C LYS A 217 0.56 -24.05 -23.16
N THR A 218 0.11 -24.36 -21.96
CA THR A 218 0.71 -23.96 -20.68
C THR A 218 1.33 -25.17 -19.97
N LYS A 219 1.97 -24.95 -18.82
CA LYS A 219 2.53 -26.04 -18.00
C LYS A 219 1.46 -27.00 -17.45
N THR A 220 0.23 -26.52 -17.29
CA THR A 220 -0.88 -27.23 -16.63
C THR A 220 -2.04 -27.58 -17.56
N GLY A 221 -1.95 -27.27 -18.86
CA GLY A 221 -3.02 -27.55 -19.83
C GLY A 221 -2.98 -26.60 -21.04
N TYR A 222 -4.11 -26.37 -21.65
CA TYR A 222 -4.25 -25.39 -22.72
C TYR A 222 -4.65 -24.01 -22.16
N SER A 223 -4.13 -22.93 -22.77
CA SER A 223 -4.48 -21.58 -22.34
C SER A 223 -5.92 -21.23 -22.71
N THR A 224 -6.59 -20.53 -21.82
CA THR A 224 -7.89 -19.89 -22.01
C THR A 224 -7.80 -18.40 -21.71
N ASP A 225 -6.62 -17.80 -22.00
CA ASP A 225 -6.44 -16.36 -21.86
C ASP A 225 -7.25 -15.60 -22.94
N ASN A 226 -7.47 -14.31 -22.69
CA ASN A 226 -8.29 -13.47 -23.58
C ASN A 226 -7.82 -13.51 -25.05
N ALA A 227 -6.50 -13.52 -25.28
CA ALA A 227 -5.97 -13.59 -26.64
C ALA A 227 -6.31 -14.91 -27.35
N VAL A 228 -6.33 -16.02 -26.60
CA VAL A 228 -6.74 -17.34 -27.12
C VAL A 228 -8.26 -17.35 -27.38
N LEU A 229 -9.06 -16.85 -26.43
CA LEU A 229 -10.52 -16.78 -26.59
C LEU A 229 -10.92 -15.94 -27.82
N GLN A 230 -10.29 -14.79 -28.03
CA GLN A 230 -10.52 -13.96 -29.22
C GLN A 230 -10.19 -14.65 -30.55
N GLN A 231 -9.19 -15.54 -30.56
CA GLN A 231 -8.91 -16.33 -31.75
C GLN A 231 -9.95 -17.41 -31.98
N LEU A 232 -10.35 -18.11 -30.92
CA LEU A 232 -11.37 -19.17 -30.97
C LEU A 232 -12.77 -18.62 -31.25
N ALA A 233 -13.07 -17.39 -30.91
CA ALA A 233 -14.32 -16.69 -31.20
C ALA A 233 -14.65 -16.60 -32.70
N ARG A 234 -13.64 -16.77 -33.55
CA ARG A 234 -13.85 -16.82 -35.02
C ARG A 234 -14.45 -18.14 -35.51
N GLU A 235 -14.35 -19.18 -34.72
CA GLU A 235 -14.74 -20.54 -35.06
C GLU A 235 -15.96 -21.02 -34.28
N ASP A 236 -16.19 -20.45 -33.08
CA ASP A 236 -17.24 -20.90 -32.18
C ASP A 236 -17.79 -19.71 -31.37
N PRO A 237 -19.11 -19.62 -31.15
CA PRO A 237 -19.73 -18.51 -30.44
C PRO A 237 -19.46 -18.52 -28.91
N VAL A 238 -19.11 -19.64 -28.28
CA VAL A 238 -18.89 -19.72 -26.84
C VAL A 238 -17.69 -18.88 -26.40
N PRO A 239 -16.50 -18.94 -27.03
CA PRO A 239 -15.38 -18.06 -26.68
C PRO A 239 -15.67 -16.57 -26.87
N GLU A 240 -16.63 -16.19 -27.70
CA GLU A 240 -17.02 -14.79 -27.90
C GLU A 240 -17.83 -14.25 -26.71
N ARG A 241 -18.57 -15.14 -26.02
CA ARG A 241 -19.41 -14.79 -24.88
C ARG A 241 -18.66 -14.84 -23.52
N ILE A 242 -17.49 -15.45 -23.51
CA ILE A 242 -16.59 -15.52 -22.33
C ILE A 242 -15.61 -14.34 -22.30
#